data_8d78d156bb2aebd0d5a3010bc2d1335a
#
_entry.id   8d78d156bb2aebd0d5a3010bc2d1335a
#
_cell.length_a   1.000
_cell.length_b   1.000
_cell.length_c   1.000
_cell.angle_alpha   90.00
_cell.angle_beta   90.00
_cell.angle_gamma   90.00
#
_symmetry.space_group_name_H-M   'P 1'
#
loop_
_entity.id
_entity.type
_entity.pdbx_description
1 polymer ?
#
loop_
_entity_poly.entity_id
_entity_poly.type
_entity_poly.pdbx_seq_one_letter_code
_entity_poly.pdbx_strand_id
1 'polypeptide(L)'
;MEDFNYRPNAGFNQRGYDGVNETTNLAFLTDEATRSDGGVDIGYEGFNYWPYGDIRQVNIFMQNVEKAKEAGTISVADADRMTGEAHFARAYMYYGLVKRYGGVPLIDKVQDDDYADGGPGAVAVPRSTELDTWKFVLNECTLAAATLPDATSGSDLYRVTKWAAYALKSRVALHAASVAKYWNLAPLAGEAVTQKLVGGMTSADADAFYKECIEASKFLIENSGKSLYKPAPATVKEAASNFQALFLNDQNEEVIFSKAYLNGTTNTNQGHSYAQFNILPQVNPGALKYGRFNPMLEIVDLFEDYTDDGTGKSAKIVTRTDGNEDAYIANFHNMNNASVVNTLMSVPFVKYNDLYEPFANKDARLLASVVVPGSSYAGTEIIIQGGFIKDNNSYVAYSNESTQKNGSTYYALGAEGETMFSGFNNVNSGEDANWTATGFGVRKYMPE
;
A
#
# COMPACT_ATOMS: atom_id res chain seq x y z
N MET A 1 0.47 1.56 2.96
CA MET A 1 0.57 0.74 1.75
C MET A 1 1.44 1.50 0.76
N GLU A 2 2.68 1.08 0.59
CA GLU A 2 3.53 1.66 -0.44
C GLU A 2 3.22 0.96 -1.75
N ASP A 3 2.75 1.72 -2.71
CA ASP A 3 2.62 1.21 -4.06
C ASP A 3 4.02 1.00 -4.64
N PHE A 4 4.50 -0.23 -4.60
CA PHE A 4 5.76 -0.61 -5.22
C PHE A 4 5.66 -0.70 -6.74
N ASN A 5 4.50 -0.45 -7.30
CA ASN A 5 4.28 -0.52 -8.70
C ASN A 5 4.68 0.80 -9.35
N TYR A 6 5.79 0.76 -10.05
CA TYR A 6 6.35 1.89 -10.79
C TYR A 6 5.49 2.36 -11.96
N ARG A 7 4.56 1.55 -12.42
CA ARG A 7 3.73 1.96 -13.55
C ARG A 7 2.87 3.13 -13.12
N PRO A 8 2.86 4.26 -13.87
CA PRO A 8 2.11 5.46 -13.50
C PRO A 8 0.62 5.21 -13.28
N ASN A 9 0.14 4.08 -13.76
CA ASN A 9 -1.26 3.65 -13.73
C ASN A 9 -1.53 2.54 -12.72
N ALA A 10 -0.54 2.14 -11.93
CA ALA A 10 -0.72 1.12 -10.91
C ALA A 10 -1.28 1.72 -9.61
N GLY A 11 -2.00 0.93 -8.85
CA GLY A 11 -2.60 1.35 -7.59
C GLY A 11 -3.89 2.14 -7.77
N PHE A 12 -3.85 3.43 -7.55
CA PHE A 12 -5.05 4.26 -7.58
C PHE A 12 -5.63 4.54 -8.97
N ASN A 13 -4.87 4.31 -10.02
CA ASN A 13 -5.16 4.84 -11.34
C ASN A 13 -5.72 3.82 -12.32
N GLN A 14 -6.03 2.61 -11.88
CA GLN A 14 -6.44 1.61 -12.83
C GLN A 14 -7.93 1.56 -13.09
N ARG A 15 -8.23 1.73 -14.36
CA ARG A 15 -9.31 1.01 -15.00
C ARG A 15 -8.75 -0.35 -15.41
N GLY A 16 -9.35 -1.44 -14.99
CA GLY A 16 -8.98 -2.80 -15.40
C GLY A 16 -9.19 -3.10 -16.88
N TYR A 17 -8.95 -2.14 -17.77
CA TYR A 17 -9.23 -2.23 -19.20
C TYR A 17 -8.01 -2.21 -20.10
N ASP A 18 -6.85 -1.83 -19.61
CA ASP A 18 -5.67 -1.68 -20.48
C ASP A 18 -4.67 -2.82 -20.37
N GLY A 19 -5.10 -3.98 -19.87
CA GLY A 19 -4.26 -5.20 -19.82
C GLY A 19 -3.03 -5.07 -18.91
N VAL A 20 -2.93 -3.98 -18.18
CA VAL A 20 -1.87 -3.75 -17.21
C VAL A 20 -2.39 -4.22 -15.87
N ASN A 21 -1.94 -5.35 -15.49
CA ASN A 21 -2.31 -6.20 -14.40
C ASN A 21 -2.61 -5.48 -13.09
N GLU A 22 -3.88 -5.35 -12.74
CA GLU A 22 -4.36 -5.17 -11.37
C GLU A 22 -3.83 -6.25 -10.43
N THR A 23 -3.35 -7.34 -11.00
CA THR A 23 -2.77 -8.50 -10.34
C THR A 23 -1.40 -8.24 -9.69
N THR A 24 -0.78 -7.10 -9.95
CA THR A 24 0.56 -6.78 -9.49
C THR A 24 0.61 -5.91 -8.24
N ASN A 25 -0.51 -5.67 -7.59
CA ASN A 25 -0.52 -5.00 -6.30
C ASN A 25 0.13 -5.94 -5.26
N LEU A 26 1.24 -5.51 -4.68
CA LEU A 26 2.00 -6.30 -3.71
C LEU A 26 1.20 -6.69 -2.48
N ALA A 27 0.18 -5.92 -2.10
CA ALA A 27 -0.70 -6.27 -1.01
C ALA A 27 -1.43 -7.61 -1.25
N PHE A 28 -1.68 -7.98 -2.52
CA PHE A 28 -2.27 -9.29 -2.87
C PHE A 28 -1.28 -10.45 -2.83
N LEU A 29 -0.01 -10.18 -2.64
CA LEU A 29 1.06 -11.18 -2.52
C LEU A 29 1.53 -11.36 -1.07
N THR A 30 0.89 -10.67 -0.15
CA THR A 30 1.15 -10.70 1.27
C THR A 30 -0.14 -11.04 2.02
N ASP A 31 -0.05 -11.11 3.33
CA ASP A 31 -1.16 -11.26 4.26
C ASP A 31 -1.94 -9.95 4.52
N GLU A 32 -1.67 -8.89 3.75
CA GLU A 32 -2.42 -7.62 3.87
C GLU A 32 -3.81 -7.70 3.25
N ALA A 33 -3.91 -8.24 2.02
CA ALA A 33 -5.17 -8.23 1.30
C ALA A 33 -5.26 -9.32 0.22
N THR A 34 -6.49 -9.61 -0.19
CA THR A 34 -6.77 -10.44 -1.35
C THR A 34 -7.77 -9.78 -2.29
N ARG A 35 -7.96 -10.36 -3.47
CA ARG A 35 -8.97 -9.91 -4.44
C ARG A 35 -10.24 -10.73 -4.31
N SER A 36 -11.38 -10.09 -4.55
CA SER A 36 -12.66 -10.79 -4.65
C SER A 36 -12.98 -11.28 -6.06
N ASP A 37 -12.37 -10.73 -7.10
CA ASP A 37 -12.72 -10.90 -8.51
C ASP A 37 -11.72 -11.75 -9.32
N GLY A 38 -10.94 -12.58 -8.69
CA GLY A 38 -10.03 -13.50 -9.37
C GLY A 38 -8.75 -13.82 -8.63
N GLY A 39 -7.92 -14.65 -9.25
CA GLY A 39 -6.63 -15.05 -8.72
C GLY A 39 -5.61 -13.90 -8.76
N VAL A 40 -4.62 -13.99 -7.90
CA VAL A 40 -3.44 -13.13 -7.94
C VAL A 40 -2.44 -13.73 -8.91
N ASP A 41 -2.08 -12.98 -9.95
CA ASP A 41 -1.00 -13.38 -10.84
C ASP A 41 0.34 -12.87 -10.29
N ILE A 42 1.16 -13.79 -9.83
CA ILE A 42 2.52 -13.55 -9.37
C ILE A 42 3.55 -13.68 -10.48
N GLY A 43 3.10 -13.59 -11.73
CA GLY A 43 3.95 -13.74 -12.91
C GLY A 43 5.13 -12.77 -12.92
N TYR A 44 6.21 -13.19 -13.55
CA TYR A 44 7.48 -12.46 -13.68
C TYR A 44 7.31 -10.98 -14.07
N GLU A 45 6.38 -10.67 -14.95
CA GLU A 45 6.18 -9.32 -15.46
C GLU A 45 5.69 -8.34 -14.37
N GLY A 46 4.95 -8.82 -13.39
CA GLY A 46 4.47 -8.01 -12.27
C GLY A 46 5.58 -7.43 -11.39
N PHE A 47 6.70 -8.13 -11.31
CA PHE A 47 7.86 -7.71 -10.52
C PHE A 47 8.95 -7.02 -11.33
N ASN A 48 8.83 -6.99 -12.66
CA ASN A 48 9.84 -6.41 -13.53
C ASN A 48 9.88 -4.88 -13.35
N TYR A 49 10.97 -4.40 -12.77
CA TYR A 49 11.23 -2.98 -12.58
C TYR A 49 12.63 -2.66 -13.09
N TRP A 50 12.72 -2.16 -14.31
CA TRP A 50 14.00 -1.88 -14.96
C TRP A 50 13.94 -0.54 -15.70
N PRO A 51 13.85 0.61 -14.99
CA PRO A 51 13.53 1.91 -15.58
C PRO A 51 14.74 2.63 -16.18
N TYR A 52 15.66 1.92 -16.82
CA TYR A 52 16.86 2.56 -17.39
C TYR A 52 16.55 3.50 -18.56
N GLY A 53 15.44 3.28 -19.26
CA GLY A 53 14.94 4.25 -20.24
C GLY A 53 14.60 5.60 -19.61
N ASP A 54 13.92 5.56 -18.46
CA ASP A 54 13.54 6.77 -17.72
C ASP A 54 14.75 7.42 -17.06
N ILE A 55 15.69 6.63 -16.51
CA ILE A 55 16.96 7.13 -15.99
C ILE A 55 17.75 7.87 -17.08
N ARG A 56 17.77 7.33 -18.30
CA ARG A 56 18.35 8.02 -19.46
C ARG A 56 17.66 9.35 -19.73
N GLN A 57 16.34 9.40 -19.71
CA GLN A 57 15.58 10.65 -19.91
C GLN A 57 15.91 11.69 -18.82
N VAL A 58 16.01 11.27 -17.57
CA VAL A 58 16.45 12.15 -16.47
C VAL A 58 17.85 12.70 -16.72
N ASN A 59 18.78 11.87 -17.16
CA ASN A 59 20.15 12.31 -17.47
C ASN A 59 20.19 13.31 -18.64
N ILE A 60 19.41 13.06 -19.71
CA ILE A 60 19.25 13.98 -20.83
C ILE A 60 18.61 15.31 -20.38
N PHE A 61 17.60 15.22 -19.52
CA PHE A 61 16.96 16.41 -18.97
C PHE A 61 17.96 17.27 -18.18
N MET A 62 18.77 16.67 -17.29
CA MET A 62 19.78 17.38 -16.52
C MET A 62 20.83 18.06 -17.43
N GLN A 63 21.29 17.36 -18.47
CA GLN A 63 22.19 17.91 -19.46
C GLN A 63 21.59 19.11 -20.19
N ASN A 64 20.32 19.05 -20.55
CA ASN A 64 19.64 20.14 -21.21
C ASN A 64 19.36 21.33 -20.29
N VAL A 65 19.06 21.08 -19.02
CA VAL A 65 18.92 22.13 -18.00
C VAL A 65 20.24 22.92 -17.86
N GLU A 66 21.38 22.22 -17.78
CA GLU A 66 22.68 22.89 -17.70
C GLU A 66 22.98 23.74 -18.95
N LYS A 67 22.75 23.20 -20.15
CA LYS A 67 22.88 23.97 -21.41
C LYS A 67 22.00 25.21 -21.46
N ALA A 68 20.77 25.08 -20.98
CA ALA A 68 19.81 26.20 -20.93
C ALA A 68 20.22 27.27 -19.91
N LYS A 69 20.78 26.85 -18.78
CA LYS A 69 21.36 27.74 -17.76
C LYS A 69 22.58 28.50 -18.31
N GLU A 70 23.53 27.81 -18.95
CA GLU A 70 24.70 28.40 -19.58
C GLU A 70 24.31 29.39 -20.68
N ALA A 71 23.28 29.07 -21.48
CA ALA A 71 22.74 29.95 -22.52
C ALA A 71 21.90 31.12 -21.97
N GLY A 72 21.64 31.17 -20.67
CA GLY A 72 20.79 32.20 -20.05
C GLY A 72 19.31 32.15 -20.44
N THR A 73 18.82 31.02 -20.97
CA THR A 73 17.42 30.84 -21.37
C THR A 73 16.48 30.49 -20.23
N ILE A 74 17.04 30.05 -19.12
CA ILE A 74 16.34 29.84 -17.85
C ILE A 74 17.11 30.53 -16.70
N SER A 75 16.42 30.87 -15.63
CA SER A 75 17.07 31.43 -14.45
C SER A 75 17.90 30.38 -13.71
N VAL A 76 18.91 30.82 -12.95
CA VAL A 76 19.71 29.91 -12.10
C VAL A 76 18.80 29.19 -11.11
N ALA A 77 17.85 29.89 -10.51
CA ALA A 77 16.92 29.32 -9.55
C ALA A 77 16.02 28.23 -10.17
N ASP A 78 15.54 28.43 -11.41
CA ASP A 78 14.79 27.41 -12.14
C ASP A 78 15.67 26.21 -12.48
N ALA A 79 16.88 26.45 -12.94
CA ALA A 79 17.84 25.39 -13.24
C ALA A 79 18.14 24.54 -11.99
N ASP A 80 18.40 25.18 -10.86
CA ASP A 80 18.68 24.52 -9.59
C ASP A 80 17.49 23.68 -9.13
N ARG A 81 16.27 24.24 -9.18
CA ARG A 81 15.04 23.50 -8.88
C ARG A 81 14.86 22.30 -9.81
N MET A 82 14.96 22.47 -11.11
CA MET A 82 14.81 21.41 -12.11
C MET A 82 15.86 20.30 -11.91
N THR A 83 17.08 20.65 -11.60
CA THR A 83 18.16 19.70 -11.29
C THR A 83 17.85 18.94 -10.00
N GLY A 84 17.35 19.61 -8.96
CA GLY A 84 16.91 18.96 -7.73
C GLY A 84 15.78 17.97 -7.93
N GLU A 85 14.78 18.33 -8.76
CA GLU A 85 13.69 17.43 -9.14
C GLU A 85 14.22 16.18 -9.88
N ALA A 86 15.18 16.36 -10.76
CA ALA A 86 15.83 15.28 -11.50
C ALA A 86 16.63 14.33 -10.59
N HIS A 87 17.41 14.87 -9.65
CA HIS A 87 18.09 14.08 -8.63
C HIS A 87 17.09 13.29 -7.77
N PHE A 88 16.01 13.90 -7.33
CA PHE A 88 14.97 13.21 -6.57
C PHE A 88 14.35 12.05 -7.36
N ALA A 89 13.99 12.29 -8.63
CA ALA A 89 13.41 11.25 -9.49
C ALA A 89 14.40 10.09 -9.69
N ARG A 90 15.69 10.38 -9.92
CA ARG A 90 16.71 9.36 -10.08
C ARG A 90 16.95 8.59 -8.77
N ALA A 91 16.98 9.28 -7.63
CA ALA A 91 17.03 8.64 -6.32
C ALA A 91 15.88 7.66 -6.12
N TYR A 92 14.68 8.08 -6.45
CA TYR A 92 13.46 7.24 -6.30
C TYR A 92 13.51 6.00 -7.18
N MET A 93 13.94 6.15 -8.44
CA MET A 93 14.11 5.02 -9.36
C MET A 93 15.18 4.03 -8.88
N TYR A 94 16.33 4.51 -8.47
CA TYR A 94 17.41 3.65 -7.95
C TYR A 94 17.05 3.01 -6.61
N TYR A 95 16.26 3.68 -5.77
CA TYR A 95 15.71 3.07 -4.56
C TYR A 95 14.78 1.89 -4.90
N GLY A 96 13.94 2.04 -5.92
CA GLY A 96 13.13 0.94 -6.44
C GLY A 96 13.97 -0.23 -6.98
N LEU A 97 15.06 0.06 -7.67
CA LEU A 97 16.00 -0.93 -8.21
C LEU A 97 16.73 -1.70 -7.11
N VAL A 98 17.35 -0.99 -6.15
CA VAL A 98 18.18 -1.62 -5.12
C VAL A 98 17.35 -2.51 -4.19
N LYS A 99 16.11 -2.13 -3.87
CA LYS A 99 15.20 -2.96 -3.09
C LYS A 99 14.88 -4.30 -3.75
N ARG A 100 14.87 -4.36 -5.07
CA ARG A 100 14.51 -5.56 -5.83
C ARG A 100 15.71 -6.41 -6.20
N TYR A 101 16.79 -5.76 -6.57
CA TYR A 101 17.89 -6.46 -7.23
C TYR A 101 19.23 -6.37 -6.47
N GLY A 102 19.29 -5.61 -5.38
CA GLY A 102 20.56 -5.29 -4.73
C GLY A 102 21.38 -4.33 -5.57
N GLY A 103 22.65 -4.64 -5.81
CA GLY A 103 23.51 -3.83 -6.66
C GLY A 103 23.07 -3.85 -8.12
N VAL A 104 23.11 -2.71 -8.79
CA VAL A 104 22.69 -2.52 -10.18
C VAL A 104 23.68 -1.61 -10.92
N PRO A 105 23.66 -1.54 -12.26
CA PRO A 105 24.44 -0.56 -13.01
C PRO A 105 24.10 0.87 -12.57
N LEU A 106 25.11 1.66 -12.20
CA LEU A 106 24.93 3.06 -11.85
C LEU A 106 25.22 3.94 -13.07
N ILE A 107 24.19 4.60 -13.60
CA ILE A 107 24.22 5.44 -14.79
C ILE A 107 23.76 6.84 -14.42
N ASP A 108 24.71 7.73 -14.20
CA ASP A 108 24.51 9.10 -13.72
C ASP A 108 24.64 10.18 -14.79
N LYS A 109 24.92 9.79 -16.03
CA LYS A 109 25.10 10.66 -17.18
C LYS A 109 24.53 10.04 -18.46
N VAL A 110 24.36 10.86 -19.49
CA VAL A 110 24.01 10.37 -20.82
C VAL A 110 25.17 9.52 -21.35
N GLN A 111 24.85 8.29 -21.75
CA GLN A 111 25.77 7.45 -22.49
C GLN A 111 25.69 7.81 -23.97
N ASP A 112 26.85 7.94 -24.60
CA ASP A 112 26.95 8.24 -26.03
C ASP A 112 26.44 7.06 -26.86
N ASP A 113 25.61 7.32 -27.85
CA ASP A 113 25.09 6.30 -28.77
C ASP A 113 26.10 6.03 -29.93
N ASP A 114 27.26 6.69 -29.92
CA ASP A 114 28.24 6.48 -30.93
C ASP A 114 29.02 5.18 -30.70
N TYR A 115 28.54 4.14 -31.37
CA TYR A 115 29.14 2.81 -31.33
C TYR A 115 30.44 2.71 -32.19
N ALA A 116 31.05 3.82 -32.58
CA ALA A 116 32.14 3.86 -33.56
C ALA A 116 33.31 2.95 -33.21
N ASP A 117 33.58 2.73 -31.91
CA ASP A 117 34.79 2.02 -31.47
C ASP A 117 34.57 0.68 -30.76
N GLY A 118 33.34 0.15 -30.68
CA GLY A 118 33.17 -1.12 -29.93
C GLY A 118 31.80 -1.77 -29.95
N GLY A 119 30.83 -1.21 -30.65
CA GLY A 119 29.49 -1.73 -30.69
C GLY A 119 28.71 -1.62 -29.35
N PRO A 120 27.55 -2.24 -29.21
CA PRO A 120 26.73 -2.14 -28.00
C PRO A 120 27.42 -2.55 -26.70
N GLY A 121 28.45 -3.38 -26.75
CA GLY A 121 29.21 -3.81 -25.58
C GLY A 121 30.05 -2.71 -24.96
N ALA A 122 30.44 -1.69 -25.75
CA ALA A 122 31.28 -0.59 -25.26
C ALA A 122 30.56 0.33 -24.27
N VAL A 123 29.22 0.34 -24.28
CA VAL A 123 28.37 1.13 -23.35
C VAL A 123 27.81 0.29 -22.18
N ALA A 124 28.19 -0.99 -22.11
CA ALA A 124 27.76 -1.87 -21.03
C ALA A 124 28.38 -1.44 -19.69
N VAL A 125 27.53 -1.11 -18.72
CA VAL A 125 27.95 -0.80 -17.34
C VAL A 125 27.68 -2.04 -16.47
N PRO A 126 28.71 -2.60 -15.82
CA PRO A 126 28.49 -3.73 -14.92
C PRO A 126 27.68 -3.31 -13.71
N ARG A 127 27.06 -4.29 -13.04
CA ARG A 127 26.41 -4.05 -11.76
C ARG A 127 27.42 -3.59 -10.71
N SER A 128 27.04 -2.58 -9.96
CA SER A 128 27.78 -2.14 -8.77
C SER A 128 27.43 -3.02 -7.56
N THR A 129 28.16 -2.89 -6.47
CA THR A 129 27.78 -3.57 -5.23
C THR A 129 26.45 -3.04 -4.68
N GLU A 130 25.79 -3.83 -3.86
CA GLU A 130 24.58 -3.38 -3.16
C GLU A 130 24.88 -2.15 -2.28
N LEU A 131 26.02 -2.18 -1.56
CA LEU A 131 26.48 -1.04 -0.75
C LEU A 131 26.65 0.24 -1.56
N ASP A 132 27.31 0.16 -2.72
CA ASP A 132 27.53 1.33 -3.57
C ASP A 132 26.22 1.86 -4.14
N THR A 133 25.27 0.97 -4.45
CA THR A 133 23.95 1.36 -4.92
C THR A 133 23.17 2.11 -3.84
N TRP A 134 23.16 1.63 -2.59
CA TRP A 134 22.56 2.36 -1.47
C TRP A 134 23.19 3.73 -1.26
N LYS A 135 24.51 3.80 -1.28
CA LYS A 135 25.25 5.08 -1.16
C LYS A 135 24.94 6.05 -2.30
N PHE A 136 24.81 5.54 -3.53
CA PHE A 136 24.40 6.35 -4.67
C PHE A 136 23.02 6.98 -4.45
N VAL A 137 22.01 6.20 -4.01
CA VAL A 137 20.66 6.71 -3.73
C VAL A 137 20.69 7.82 -2.66
N LEU A 138 21.44 7.61 -1.57
CA LEU A 138 21.57 8.60 -0.50
C LEU A 138 22.25 9.89 -0.97
N ASN A 139 23.25 9.76 -1.84
CA ASN A 139 23.90 10.92 -2.45
C ASN A 139 22.95 11.70 -3.36
N GLU A 140 22.16 11.01 -4.19
CA GLU A 140 21.12 11.64 -5.02
C GLU A 140 20.10 12.40 -4.19
N CYS A 141 19.64 11.84 -3.06
CA CYS A 141 18.78 12.54 -2.11
C CYS A 141 19.44 13.80 -1.54
N THR A 142 20.75 13.75 -1.25
CA THR A 142 21.50 14.88 -0.74
C THR A 142 21.61 16.00 -1.77
N LEU A 143 21.92 15.65 -3.03
CA LEU A 143 22.00 16.59 -4.14
C LEU A 143 20.64 17.24 -4.41
N ALA A 144 19.55 16.45 -4.37
CA ALA A 144 18.21 16.97 -4.48
C ALA A 144 17.89 17.99 -3.36
N ALA A 145 18.18 17.64 -2.11
CA ALA A 145 17.90 18.50 -0.96
C ALA A 145 18.69 19.81 -0.99
N ALA A 146 19.85 19.85 -1.67
CA ALA A 146 20.69 21.04 -1.76
C ALA A 146 20.11 22.14 -2.66
N THR A 147 19.28 21.76 -3.64
CA THR A 147 18.79 22.68 -4.68
C THR A 147 17.27 22.83 -4.73
N LEU A 148 16.53 21.93 -4.07
CA LEU A 148 15.07 22.03 -4.00
C LEU A 148 14.60 23.13 -3.03
N PRO A 149 13.47 23.80 -3.35
CA PRO A 149 12.88 24.81 -2.47
C PRO A 149 12.31 24.20 -1.19
N ASP A 150 12.17 25.03 -0.14
CA ASP A 150 11.51 24.65 1.11
C ASP A 150 10.00 24.48 0.96
N ALA A 151 9.38 25.22 0.04
CA ALA A 151 7.93 25.18 -0.21
C ALA A 151 7.62 25.40 -1.69
N THR A 152 6.49 24.87 -2.10
CA THR A 152 5.92 25.05 -3.45
C THR A 152 4.51 25.63 -3.35
N SER A 153 4.06 26.36 -4.36
CA SER A 153 2.74 26.98 -4.39
C SER A 153 2.23 27.16 -5.83
N GLY A 154 0.96 27.49 -5.96
CA GLY A 154 0.33 27.73 -7.26
C GLY A 154 0.40 26.51 -8.18
N SER A 155 0.91 26.67 -9.38
CA SER A 155 1.08 25.60 -10.36
C SER A 155 2.11 24.54 -9.95
N ASP A 156 2.97 24.87 -8.99
CA ASP A 156 4.04 23.98 -8.51
C ASP A 156 3.67 23.25 -7.20
N LEU A 157 2.45 23.40 -6.71
CA LEU A 157 2.00 22.93 -5.39
C LEU A 157 2.38 21.48 -5.06
N TYR A 158 2.37 20.59 -6.03
CA TYR A 158 2.66 19.16 -5.83
C TYR A 158 4.04 18.74 -6.32
N ARG A 159 4.91 19.71 -6.63
CA ARG A 159 6.31 19.39 -6.93
C ARG A 159 7.09 19.04 -5.67
N VAL A 160 8.18 18.33 -5.86
CA VAL A 160 9.03 17.91 -4.74
C VAL A 160 9.68 19.13 -4.08
N THR A 161 9.77 19.04 -2.76
CA THR A 161 10.47 20.01 -1.93
C THR A 161 11.72 19.40 -1.31
N LYS A 162 12.58 20.22 -0.75
CA LYS A 162 13.71 19.80 0.08
C LYS A 162 13.31 18.80 1.17
N TRP A 163 12.12 18.98 1.75
CA TRP A 163 11.62 18.09 2.81
C TRP A 163 11.27 16.71 2.28
N ALA A 164 10.76 16.62 1.05
CA ALA A 164 10.53 15.34 0.39
C ALA A 164 11.85 14.59 0.15
N ALA A 165 12.92 15.31 -0.22
CA ALA A 165 14.26 14.71 -0.39
C ALA A 165 14.83 14.18 0.94
N TYR A 166 14.69 14.94 2.05
CA TYR A 166 15.09 14.46 3.37
C TYR A 166 14.25 13.28 3.86
N ALA A 167 12.94 13.28 3.61
CA ALA A 167 12.07 12.16 3.95
C ALA A 167 12.44 10.90 3.17
N LEU A 168 12.73 11.03 1.87
CA LEU A 168 13.22 9.91 1.07
C LEU A 168 14.58 9.43 1.58
N LYS A 169 15.51 10.34 1.87
CA LYS A 169 16.83 10.02 2.44
C LYS A 169 16.73 9.21 3.72
N SER A 170 15.88 9.66 4.67
CA SER A 170 15.61 8.95 5.93
C SER A 170 15.10 7.53 5.68
N ARG A 171 14.11 7.37 4.82
CA ARG A 171 13.52 6.08 4.46
C ARG A 171 14.53 5.14 3.81
N VAL A 172 15.29 5.64 2.85
CA VAL A 172 16.35 4.89 2.15
C VAL A 172 17.40 4.43 3.14
N ALA A 173 17.87 5.32 4.01
CA ALA A 173 18.90 5.02 4.99
C ALA A 173 18.44 3.96 6.02
N LEU A 174 17.19 4.05 6.50
CA LEU A 174 16.62 3.03 7.39
C LEU A 174 16.54 1.66 6.73
N HIS A 175 16.11 1.62 5.47
CA HIS A 175 16.04 0.37 4.71
C HIS A 175 17.43 -0.23 4.49
N ALA A 176 18.38 0.59 4.02
CA ALA A 176 19.78 0.17 3.84
C ALA A 176 20.39 -0.35 5.13
N ALA A 177 20.15 0.33 6.26
CA ALA A 177 20.60 -0.10 7.58
C ALA A 177 20.04 -1.47 7.97
N SER A 178 18.73 -1.68 7.74
CA SER A 178 18.08 -2.95 8.03
C SER A 178 18.63 -4.08 7.17
N VAL A 179 18.81 -3.85 5.87
CA VAL A 179 19.42 -4.83 4.97
C VAL A 179 20.87 -5.12 5.40
N ALA A 180 21.68 -4.09 5.66
CA ALA A 180 23.06 -4.26 6.10
C ALA A 180 23.18 -5.05 7.42
N LYS A 181 22.22 -4.87 8.32
CA LYS A 181 22.20 -5.56 9.61
C LYS A 181 21.76 -7.02 9.52
N TYR A 182 20.82 -7.33 8.65
CA TYR A 182 20.11 -8.60 8.71
C TYR A 182 20.28 -9.52 7.48
N TRP A 183 20.93 -9.06 6.40
CA TRP A 183 21.05 -9.85 5.17
C TRP A 183 21.66 -11.26 5.37
N ASN A 184 22.59 -11.38 6.31
CA ASN A 184 23.29 -12.64 6.62
C ASN A 184 22.44 -13.64 7.42
N LEU A 185 21.27 -13.26 7.88
CA LEU A 185 20.31 -14.17 8.50
C LEU A 185 19.57 -15.02 7.44
N ALA A 186 19.56 -14.58 6.18
CA ALA A 186 19.05 -15.37 5.07
C ALA A 186 20.14 -16.30 4.53
N PRO A 187 19.79 -17.52 4.06
CA PRO A 187 20.76 -18.48 3.52
C PRO A 187 21.18 -18.09 2.09
N LEU A 188 21.67 -16.87 1.91
CA LEU A 188 22.10 -16.37 0.63
C LEU A 188 23.46 -17.01 0.22
N ALA A 189 23.55 -17.46 -1.02
CA ALA A 189 24.75 -18.08 -1.57
C ALA A 189 24.88 -17.80 -3.07
N GLY A 190 26.04 -18.12 -3.63
CA GLY A 190 26.31 -18.01 -5.06
C GLY A 190 27.09 -16.77 -5.46
N GLU A 191 27.24 -16.60 -6.77
CA GLU A 191 28.12 -15.58 -7.34
C GLU A 191 27.69 -14.15 -6.99
N ALA A 192 26.38 -13.88 -6.96
CA ALA A 192 25.85 -12.56 -6.60
C ALA A 192 26.28 -12.12 -5.19
N VAL A 193 26.35 -13.07 -4.23
CA VAL A 193 26.83 -12.80 -2.87
C VAL A 193 28.36 -12.63 -2.87
N THR A 194 29.08 -13.48 -3.59
CA THR A 194 30.54 -13.39 -3.70
C THR A 194 30.98 -12.05 -4.29
N GLN A 195 30.25 -11.57 -5.29
CA GLN A 195 30.48 -10.26 -5.91
C GLN A 195 29.85 -9.09 -5.13
N LYS A 196 29.21 -9.35 -3.99
CA LYS A 196 28.49 -8.35 -3.18
C LYS A 196 27.39 -7.60 -3.94
N LEU A 197 26.83 -8.22 -4.95
CA LEU A 197 25.67 -7.68 -5.67
C LEU A 197 24.39 -7.81 -4.83
N VAL A 198 24.39 -8.76 -3.87
CA VAL A 198 23.35 -8.94 -2.84
C VAL A 198 24.07 -9.23 -1.53
N GLY A 199 23.79 -8.46 -0.50
CA GLY A 199 24.45 -8.60 0.80
C GLY A 199 25.91 -8.10 0.81
N GLY A 200 26.69 -8.68 1.69
CA GLY A 200 28.13 -8.36 1.83
C GLY A 200 28.43 -7.03 2.51
N MET A 201 27.43 -6.40 3.11
CA MET A 201 27.58 -5.21 3.97
C MET A 201 27.95 -5.63 5.40
N THR A 202 28.61 -4.72 6.12
CA THR A 202 29.11 -4.92 7.48
C THR A 202 28.22 -4.26 8.52
N SER A 203 28.42 -4.60 9.81
CA SER A 203 27.75 -3.88 10.91
C SER A 203 28.10 -2.40 10.93
N ALA A 204 29.32 -2.03 10.56
CA ALA A 204 29.72 -0.63 10.44
C ALA A 204 28.96 0.11 9.34
N ASP A 205 28.64 -0.56 8.23
CA ASP A 205 27.77 0.01 7.18
C ASP A 205 26.34 0.21 7.72
N ALA A 206 25.82 -0.75 8.49
CA ALA A 206 24.50 -0.62 9.12
C ALA A 206 24.47 0.59 10.07
N ASP A 207 25.46 0.74 10.95
CA ASP A 207 25.56 1.85 11.89
C ASP A 207 25.67 3.21 11.16
N ALA A 208 26.45 3.27 10.06
CA ALA A 208 26.54 4.46 9.24
C ALA A 208 25.18 4.85 8.62
N PHE A 209 24.42 3.88 8.11
CA PHE A 209 23.09 4.12 7.56
C PHE A 209 22.07 4.51 8.63
N TYR A 210 22.10 3.90 9.84
CA TYR A 210 21.26 4.36 10.94
C TYR A 210 21.54 5.80 11.32
N LYS A 211 22.81 6.20 11.34
CA LYS A 211 23.20 7.58 11.61
C LYS A 211 22.65 8.54 10.54
N GLU A 212 22.79 8.21 9.26
CA GLU A 212 22.20 8.99 8.15
C GLU A 212 20.67 9.13 8.30
N CYS A 213 19.99 8.04 8.67
CA CYS A 213 18.55 8.06 8.92
C CYS A 213 18.18 9.02 10.05
N ILE A 214 18.88 8.92 11.19
CA ILE A 214 18.63 9.77 12.36
C ILE A 214 18.87 11.23 12.03
N GLU A 215 19.98 11.55 11.37
CA GLU A 215 20.35 12.93 10.99
C GLU A 215 19.32 13.52 10.00
N ALA A 216 18.93 12.77 8.98
CA ALA A 216 17.93 13.23 8.01
C ALA A 216 16.55 13.43 8.66
N SER A 217 16.11 12.50 9.50
CA SER A 217 14.84 12.59 10.22
C SER A 217 14.83 13.78 11.19
N LYS A 218 15.87 13.91 11.99
CA LYS A 218 16.01 15.01 12.96
C LYS A 218 16.00 16.37 12.26
N PHE A 219 16.77 16.51 11.19
CA PHE A 219 16.82 17.75 10.43
C PHE A 219 15.44 18.12 9.86
N LEU A 220 14.69 17.15 9.32
CA LEU A 220 13.33 17.35 8.82
C LEU A 220 12.40 17.78 9.94
N ILE A 221 12.37 17.05 11.05
CA ILE A 221 11.48 17.34 12.19
C ILE A 221 11.73 18.75 12.75
N GLU A 222 13.00 19.15 12.89
CA GLU A 222 13.38 20.43 13.50
C GLU A 222 13.19 21.63 12.56
N ASN A 223 13.21 21.44 11.23
CA ASN A 223 13.32 22.57 10.29
C ASN A 223 12.18 22.67 9.27
N SER A 224 11.37 21.62 9.06
CA SER A 224 10.36 21.61 8.00
C SER A 224 9.08 22.36 8.35
N GLY A 225 8.83 22.62 9.64
CA GLY A 225 7.53 23.11 10.11
C GLY A 225 6.40 22.07 10.02
N LYS A 226 6.71 20.83 9.67
CA LYS A 226 5.73 19.74 9.66
C LYS A 226 5.44 19.26 11.07
N SER A 227 4.19 18.84 11.31
CA SER A 227 3.73 18.34 12.60
C SER A 227 2.70 17.22 12.40
N LEU A 228 2.41 16.47 13.44
CA LEU A 228 1.35 15.48 13.40
C LEU A 228 -0.01 16.14 13.21
N TYR A 229 -0.84 15.56 12.39
CA TYR A 229 -2.19 16.02 12.10
C TYR A 229 -3.12 15.67 13.26
N LYS A 230 -3.71 16.68 13.90
CA LYS A 230 -4.67 16.50 15.02
C LYS A 230 -4.21 15.43 16.04
N PRO A 231 -3.07 15.62 16.73
CA PRO A 231 -2.40 14.56 17.50
C PRO A 231 -3.06 14.24 18.85
N ALA A 232 -4.09 14.98 19.29
CA ALA A 232 -4.70 14.84 20.60
C ALA A 232 -6.22 14.59 20.50
N PRO A 233 -6.67 13.46 19.94
CA PRO A 233 -8.09 13.11 19.90
C PRO A 233 -8.62 12.84 21.32
N ALA A 234 -9.84 13.23 21.60
CA ALA A 234 -10.49 12.98 22.90
C ALA A 234 -11.11 11.59 23.01
N THR A 235 -11.39 10.95 21.88
CA THR A 235 -12.03 9.62 21.82
C THR A 235 -11.42 8.76 20.72
N VAL A 236 -11.59 7.42 20.82
CA VAL A 236 -11.19 6.47 19.77
C VAL A 236 -11.87 6.79 18.44
N LYS A 237 -13.14 7.17 18.46
CA LYS A 237 -13.89 7.56 17.26
C LYS A 237 -13.28 8.82 16.61
N GLU A 238 -12.92 9.80 17.40
CA GLU A 238 -12.24 11.00 16.90
C GLU A 238 -10.86 10.68 16.34
N ALA A 239 -10.09 9.81 17.02
CA ALA A 239 -8.81 9.33 16.53
C ALA A 239 -8.93 8.64 15.16
N ALA A 240 -9.94 7.77 14.99
CA ALA A 240 -10.22 7.12 13.71
C ALA A 240 -10.58 8.14 12.62
N SER A 241 -11.47 9.09 12.93
CA SER A 241 -11.87 10.15 11.98
C SER A 241 -10.68 11.05 11.60
N ASN A 242 -9.82 11.40 12.55
CA ASN A 242 -8.62 12.20 12.28
C ASN A 242 -7.65 11.45 11.39
N PHE A 243 -7.43 10.16 11.65
CA PHE A 243 -6.54 9.34 10.83
C PHE A 243 -7.09 9.14 9.40
N GLN A 244 -8.39 8.98 9.24
CA GLN A 244 -9.01 8.92 7.91
C GLN A 244 -8.88 10.26 7.17
N ALA A 245 -9.18 11.38 7.85
CA ALA A 245 -9.08 12.72 7.29
C ALA A 245 -7.64 13.09 6.86
N LEU A 246 -6.62 12.56 7.54
CA LEU A 246 -5.22 12.72 7.17
C LEU A 246 -4.96 12.31 5.71
N PHE A 247 -5.58 11.21 5.25
CA PHE A 247 -5.39 10.70 3.89
C PHE A 247 -6.33 11.29 2.85
N LEU A 248 -7.37 12.00 3.29
CA LEU A 248 -8.32 12.68 2.40
C LEU A 248 -8.01 14.16 2.22
N ASN A 249 -7.16 14.72 3.07
CA ASN A 249 -6.71 16.11 2.99
C ASN A 249 -5.22 16.15 2.66
N ASP A 250 -4.90 16.39 1.40
CA ASP A 250 -3.54 16.45 0.88
C ASP A 250 -2.76 17.74 1.21
N GLN A 251 -3.40 18.71 1.90
CA GLN A 251 -2.83 19.99 2.30
C GLN A 251 -2.68 20.14 3.82
N ASN A 252 -2.71 19.03 4.56
CA ASN A 252 -2.53 19.09 6.02
C ASN A 252 -1.05 19.21 6.43
N GLU A 253 -0.83 19.53 7.70
CA GLU A 253 0.48 19.79 8.28
C GLU A 253 1.42 18.57 8.33
N GLU A 254 0.90 17.33 8.22
CA GLU A 254 1.69 16.11 8.27
C GLU A 254 2.17 15.67 6.87
N VAL A 255 1.48 16.08 5.81
CA VAL A 255 1.84 15.70 4.45
C VAL A 255 3.13 16.38 4.02
N ILE A 256 4.14 15.59 3.69
CA ILE A 256 5.44 16.08 3.19
C ILE A 256 5.45 16.12 1.66
N PHE A 257 4.91 15.09 1.03
CA PHE A 257 4.83 14.97 -0.42
C PHE A 257 3.67 14.05 -0.80
N SER A 258 2.85 14.49 -1.73
CA SER A 258 1.69 13.74 -2.21
C SER A 258 1.56 13.80 -3.71
N LYS A 259 0.98 12.75 -4.30
CA LYS A 259 0.54 12.75 -5.68
C LYS A 259 -0.90 13.25 -5.74
N ALA A 260 -1.10 14.38 -6.40
CA ALA A 260 -2.44 14.90 -6.66
C ALA A 260 -3.14 14.15 -7.78
N TYR A 261 -4.46 14.06 -7.66
CA TYR A 261 -5.35 13.55 -8.68
C TYR A 261 -6.43 14.60 -8.98
N LEU A 262 -6.80 14.75 -10.24
CA LEU A 262 -7.84 15.69 -10.63
C LEU A 262 -9.23 15.11 -10.30
N ASN A 263 -9.98 15.81 -9.46
CA ASN A 263 -11.30 15.39 -9.04
C ASN A 263 -12.29 15.45 -10.23
N GLY A 264 -13.19 14.47 -10.32
CA GLY A 264 -14.27 14.42 -11.30
C GLY A 264 -13.86 14.05 -12.72
N THR A 265 -12.59 13.67 -12.96
CA THR A 265 -12.17 13.19 -14.27
C THR A 265 -12.14 11.66 -14.31
N THR A 266 -12.69 11.12 -15.39
CA THR A 266 -12.53 9.72 -15.76
C THR A 266 -11.28 9.48 -16.60
N ASN A 267 -10.49 10.53 -16.82
CA ASN A 267 -9.26 10.45 -17.59
C ASN A 267 -8.20 9.70 -16.76
N THR A 268 -7.76 8.58 -17.29
CA THR A 268 -6.77 7.69 -16.68
C THR A 268 -5.45 8.35 -16.32
N ASN A 269 -5.13 9.50 -16.96
CA ASN A 269 -3.87 10.19 -16.70
C ASN A 269 -3.94 11.24 -15.58
N GLN A 270 -5.13 11.64 -15.16
CA GLN A 270 -5.31 12.75 -14.22
C GLN A 270 -6.20 12.41 -13.02
N GLY A 271 -7.11 11.45 -13.16
CA GLY A 271 -7.97 10.96 -12.08
C GLY A 271 -7.56 9.57 -11.59
N HIS A 272 -8.37 9.02 -10.71
CA HIS A 272 -8.25 7.62 -10.28
C HIS A 272 -9.64 7.00 -10.09
N SER A 273 -9.70 5.67 -10.12
CA SER A 273 -10.93 4.89 -9.96
C SER A 273 -10.95 4.10 -8.64
N TYR A 274 -10.16 4.50 -7.66
CA TYR A 274 -9.99 3.74 -6.41
C TYR A 274 -11.31 3.46 -5.70
N ALA A 275 -12.13 4.50 -5.50
CA ALA A 275 -13.45 4.35 -4.87
C ALA A 275 -14.37 3.42 -5.67
N GLN A 276 -14.37 3.54 -7.00
CA GLN A 276 -15.18 2.71 -7.88
C GLN A 276 -14.89 1.22 -7.73
N PHE A 277 -13.62 0.85 -7.55
CA PHE A 277 -13.19 -0.54 -7.44
C PHE A 277 -13.28 -1.10 -6.02
N ASN A 278 -13.33 -0.25 -5.00
CA ASN A 278 -13.21 -0.69 -3.62
C ASN A 278 -14.43 -0.38 -2.75
N ILE A 279 -15.40 0.39 -3.27
CA ILE A 279 -16.63 0.65 -2.52
C ILE A 279 -17.45 -0.63 -2.36
N LEU A 280 -17.94 -0.85 -1.14
CA LEU A 280 -18.80 -2.01 -0.87
C LEU A 280 -20.17 -1.85 -1.53
N PRO A 281 -20.71 -2.91 -2.13
CA PRO A 281 -22.03 -2.88 -2.78
C PRO A 281 -23.18 -2.40 -1.88
N GLN A 282 -23.10 -2.63 -0.57
CA GLN A 282 -24.10 -2.15 0.39
C GLN A 282 -24.19 -0.62 0.45
N VAL A 283 -23.09 0.07 0.17
CA VAL A 283 -23.03 1.54 0.16
C VAL A 283 -23.53 2.11 -1.16
N ASN A 284 -23.21 1.45 -2.26
CA ASN A 284 -23.58 1.91 -3.60
C ASN A 284 -24.07 0.78 -4.50
N PRO A 285 -25.32 0.34 -4.34
CA PRO A 285 -25.86 -0.81 -5.07
C PRO A 285 -26.07 -0.58 -6.56
N GLY A 286 -26.06 0.68 -7.04
CA GLY A 286 -26.33 1.03 -8.44
C GLY A 286 -25.09 1.27 -9.30
N ALA A 287 -23.92 1.38 -8.71
CA ALA A 287 -22.66 1.61 -9.42
C ALA A 287 -21.93 0.29 -9.70
N LEU A 288 -20.82 0.40 -10.43
CA LEU A 288 -19.90 -0.71 -10.63
C LEU A 288 -19.50 -1.31 -9.27
N LYS A 289 -19.86 -2.53 -9.06
CA LYS A 289 -19.92 -3.25 -7.77
C LYS A 289 -18.59 -3.98 -7.53
N TYR A 290 -17.52 -3.30 -7.25
CA TYR A 290 -16.27 -4.03 -7.31
C TYR A 290 -15.64 -4.37 -5.96
N GLY A 291 -15.96 -3.99 -4.84
CA GLY A 291 -15.35 -4.39 -3.56
C GLY A 291 -14.07 -5.26 -3.65
N ARG A 292 -13.15 -4.92 -4.58
CA ARG A 292 -12.09 -5.82 -5.07
C ARG A 292 -10.95 -6.02 -4.09
N PHE A 293 -10.63 -4.99 -3.33
CA PHE A 293 -9.53 -5.03 -2.38
C PHE A 293 -10.10 -5.41 -1.02
N ASN A 294 -9.75 -6.60 -0.56
CA ASN A 294 -10.28 -7.13 0.68
C ASN A 294 -9.15 -7.32 1.69
N PRO A 295 -9.08 -6.50 2.76
CA PRO A 295 -8.16 -6.72 3.86
C PRO A 295 -8.32 -8.14 4.40
N MET A 296 -7.22 -8.81 4.71
CA MET A 296 -7.23 -10.16 5.28
C MET A 296 -7.35 -10.09 6.80
N LEU A 297 -7.79 -11.19 7.42
CA LEU A 297 -7.88 -11.28 8.88
C LEU A 297 -6.52 -11.07 9.55
N GLU A 298 -5.46 -11.51 8.90
CA GLU A 298 -4.08 -11.38 9.38
C GLU A 298 -3.69 -9.91 9.59
N ILE A 299 -4.05 -9.00 8.67
CA ILE A 299 -3.77 -7.57 8.87
C ILE A 299 -4.68 -6.97 9.95
N VAL A 300 -5.91 -7.44 10.07
CA VAL A 300 -6.85 -7.00 11.13
C VAL A 300 -6.33 -7.42 12.50
N ASP A 301 -5.82 -8.63 12.62
CA ASP A 301 -5.24 -9.18 13.84
C ASP A 301 -3.97 -8.44 14.31
N LEU A 302 -3.22 -7.84 13.38
CA LEU A 302 -2.01 -7.07 13.71
C LEU A 302 -2.31 -5.73 14.41
N PHE A 303 -3.52 -5.19 14.27
CA PHE A 303 -3.89 -3.99 15.03
C PHE A 303 -4.02 -4.32 16.51
N GLU A 304 -3.46 -3.45 17.33
CA GLU A 304 -3.44 -3.61 18.78
C GLU A 304 -4.85 -3.65 19.37
N ASP A 305 -5.01 -4.43 20.43
CA ASP A 305 -6.24 -4.52 21.23
C ASP A 305 -6.01 -3.86 22.59
N TYR A 306 -6.91 -2.99 22.99
CA TYR A 306 -6.83 -2.20 24.23
C TYR A 306 -7.84 -2.66 25.29
N THR A 307 -8.29 -3.92 25.23
CA THR A 307 -9.34 -4.46 26.11
C THR A 307 -8.93 -4.53 27.56
N ASP A 308 -7.69 -4.98 27.85
CA ASP A 308 -7.30 -5.35 29.22
C ASP A 308 -6.82 -4.17 30.07
N ASP A 309 -5.64 -3.67 29.75
CA ASP A 309 -4.92 -2.70 30.59
C ASP A 309 -4.68 -1.34 29.91
N GLY A 310 -5.19 -1.19 28.69
CA GLY A 310 -5.02 0.03 27.90
C GLY A 310 -3.62 0.24 27.32
N THR A 311 -2.73 -0.75 27.45
CA THR A 311 -1.35 -0.62 26.94
C THR A 311 -1.20 -0.98 25.47
N GLY A 312 -2.21 -1.58 24.88
CA GLY A 312 -2.24 -2.00 23.49
C GLY A 312 -1.27 -3.14 23.19
N LYS A 313 -1.78 -4.21 22.64
CA LYS A 313 -1.00 -5.34 22.14
C LYS A 313 -1.71 -5.94 20.95
N SER A 314 -0.96 -6.43 19.98
CA SER A 314 -1.52 -7.18 18.87
C SER A 314 -2.18 -8.46 19.41
N ALA A 315 -3.42 -8.69 19.04
CA ALA A 315 -4.19 -9.84 19.45
C ALA A 315 -5.10 -10.31 18.33
N LYS A 316 -5.08 -11.62 18.08
CA LYS A 316 -6.03 -12.23 17.14
C LYS A 316 -7.47 -11.99 17.61
N ILE A 317 -8.36 -11.83 16.65
CA ILE A 317 -9.81 -11.86 16.93
C ILE A 317 -10.17 -13.23 17.46
N VAL A 318 -10.73 -13.27 18.66
CA VAL A 318 -11.11 -14.53 19.31
C VAL A 318 -12.41 -15.04 18.72
N THR A 319 -12.38 -16.16 18.05
CA THR A 319 -13.55 -16.80 17.42
C THR A 319 -13.91 -18.12 18.08
N ARG A 320 -12.98 -18.72 18.84
CA ARG A 320 -13.15 -20.04 19.45
C ARG A 320 -12.76 -20.02 20.92
N THR A 321 -13.51 -20.78 21.74
CA THR A 321 -13.22 -20.91 23.18
C THR A 321 -12.10 -21.91 23.48
N ASP A 322 -11.69 -22.73 22.51
CA ASP A 322 -10.58 -23.70 22.64
C ASP A 322 -9.23 -23.13 22.21
N GLY A 323 -9.18 -21.88 21.75
CA GLY A 323 -7.96 -21.21 21.31
C GLY A 323 -7.38 -21.73 19.99
N ASN A 324 -8.11 -22.55 19.24
CA ASN A 324 -7.68 -23.13 17.98
C ASN A 324 -8.23 -22.35 16.79
N GLU A 325 -7.91 -21.05 16.74
CA GLU A 325 -8.42 -20.10 15.74
C GLU A 325 -8.05 -20.50 14.30
N ASP A 326 -6.88 -21.12 14.12
CA ASP A 326 -6.36 -21.51 12.81
C ASP A 326 -6.86 -22.89 12.34
N ALA A 327 -7.81 -23.52 13.07
CA ALA A 327 -8.32 -24.82 12.68
C ALA A 327 -9.08 -24.77 11.35
N TYR A 328 -8.54 -25.45 10.35
CA TYR A 328 -9.16 -25.56 9.04
C TYR A 328 -10.46 -26.34 9.07
N ILE A 329 -11.51 -25.80 8.50
CA ILE A 329 -12.79 -26.45 8.29
C ILE A 329 -13.03 -26.57 6.78
N ALA A 330 -12.92 -27.78 6.26
CA ALA A 330 -13.09 -28.03 4.83
C ALA A 330 -14.49 -27.68 4.36
N ASN A 331 -14.59 -26.96 3.25
CA ASN A 331 -15.85 -26.62 2.59
C ASN A 331 -16.85 -25.86 3.49
N PHE A 332 -16.37 -25.06 4.44
CA PHE A 332 -17.22 -24.31 5.39
C PHE A 332 -18.29 -23.45 4.69
N HIS A 333 -18.05 -23.04 3.46
CA HIS A 333 -18.98 -22.28 2.62
C HIS A 333 -20.11 -23.13 2.01
N ASN A 334 -20.01 -24.47 2.03
CA ASN A 334 -21.05 -25.36 1.48
C ASN A 334 -22.12 -25.67 2.52
N MET A 335 -22.93 -24.68 2.87
CA MET A 335 -23.94 -24.77 3.92
C MET A 335 -25.17 -25.63 3.53
N ASN A 336 -25.28 -26.04 2.27
CA ASN A 336 -26.27 -27.02 1.84
C ASN A 336 -25.88 -28.47 2.19
N ASN A 337 -24.64 -28.68 2.65
CA ASN A 337 -24.13 -29.98 3.04
C ASN A 337 -24.28 -30.20 4.54
N ALA A 338 -25.15 -31.12 4.94
CA ALA A 338 -25.43 -31.42 6.35
C ALA A 338 -24.17 -31.83 7.14
N SER A 339 -23.18 -32.48 6.50
CA SER A 339 -21.92 -32.85 7.16
C SER A 339 -21.08 -31.61 7.47
N VAL A 340 -21.03 -30.64 6.57
CA VAL A 340 -20.33 -29.35 6.80
C VAL A 340 -21.01 -28.59 7.94
N VAL A 341 -22.34 -28.49 7.92
CA VAL A 341 -23.12 -27.84 8.99
C VAL A 341 -22.85 -28.52 10.34
N ASN A 342 -22.90 -29.84 10.40
CA ASN A 342 -22.61 -30.56 11.64
C ASN A 342 -21.18 -30.34 12.15
N THR A 343 -20.21 -30.26 11.25
CA THR A 343 -18.81 -29.94 11.60
C THR A 343 -18.72 -28.54 12.20
N LEU A 344 -19.31 -27.55 11.54
CA LEU A 344 -19.36 -26.17 12.05
C LEU A 344 -20.05 -26.09 13.42
N MET A 345 -21.18 -26.77 13.60
CA MET A 345 -21.90 -26.79 14.87
C MET A 345 -21.15 -27.49 16.00
N SER A 346 -20.16 -28.32 15.69
CA SER A 346 -19.27 -28.96 16.67
C SER A 346 -18.13 -28.07 17.17
N VAL A 347 -17.89 -26.96 16.47
CA VAL A 347 -16.83 -26.00 16.84
C VAL A 347 -17.25 -25.21 18.08
N PRO A 348 -16.39 -25.07 19.08
CA PRO A 348 -16.67 -24.29 20.29
C PRO A 348 -16.51 -22.78 20.03
N PHE A 349 -17.43 -22.20 19.26
CA PHE A 349 -17.40 -20.79 18.93
C PHE A 349 -17.62 -19.87 20.12
N VAL A 350 -16.96 -18.71 20.12
CA VAL A 350 -17.32 -17.57 20.96
C VAL A 350 -18.59 -16.94 20.39
N LYS A 351 -19.54 -16.61 21.26
CA LYS A 351 -20.77 -15.92 20.89
C LYS A 351 -20.62 -14.43 21.19
N TYR A 352 -20.77 -13.62 20.18
CA TYR A 352 -20.83 -12.17 20.28
C TYR A 352 -22.27 -11.67 20.15
N ASN A 353 -22.60 -10.56 20.81
CA ASN A 353 -23.95 -10.01 20.80
C ASN A 353 -24.28 -9.26 19.52
N ASP A 354 -23.25 -8.71 18.86
CA ASP A 354 -23.37 -8.03 17.58
C ASP A 354 -22.13 -8.25 16.71
N LEU A 355 -22.22 -7.82 15.46
CA LEU A 355 -21.17 -8.01 14.45
C LEU A 355 -19.92 -7.15 14.72
N TYR A 356 -20.05 -6.05 15.42
CA TYR A 356 -18.96 -5.10 15.69
C TYR A 356 -18.18 -5.43 16.96
N GLU A 357 -18.80 -6.12 17.91
CA GLU A 357 -18.22 -6.43 19.22
C GLU A 357 -16.78 -7.00 19.14
N PRO A 358 -16.43 -7.91 18.19
CA PRO A 358 -15.08 -8.44 18.06
C PRO A 358 -14.01 -7.39 17.77
N PHE A 359 -14.40 -6.22 17.28
CA PHE A 359 -13.50 -5.16 16.81
C PHE A 359 -13.54 -3.91 17.72
N ALA A 360 -14.42 -3.89 18.71
CA ALA A 360 -14.74 -2.69 19.49
C ALA A 360 -13.55 -2.07 20.22
N ASN A 361 -12.60 -2.88 20.65
CA ASN A 361 -11.43 -2.46 21.42
C ASN A 361 -10.13 -2.37 20.59
N LYS A 362 -10.21 -2.58 19.29
CA LYS A 362 -9.06 -2.47 18.40
C LYS A 362 -8.63 -1.01 18.21
N ASP A 363 -7.38 -0.83 17.83
CA ASP A 363 -6.77 0.46 17.53
C ASP A 363 -7.63 1.30 16.57
N ALA A 364 -7.72 2.59 16.84
CA ALA A 364 -8.47 3.54 16.01
C ALA A 364 -8.06 3.52 14.53
N ARG A 365 -6.80 3.19 14.23
CA ARG A 365 -6.29 3.06 12.85
C ARG A 365 -6.95 1.90 12.10
N LEU A 366 -7.37 0.82 12.78
CA LEU A 366 -8.17 -0.23 12.17
C LEU A 366 -9.48 0.35 11.65
N LEU A 367 -10.21 1.05 12.52
CA LEU A 367 -11.52 1.62 12.20
C LEU A 367 -11.46 2.67 11.07
N ALA A 368 -10.34 3.33 10.92
CA ALA A 368 -10.09 4.29 9.85
C ALA A 368 -9.61 3.66 8.54
N SER A 369 -9.09 2.44 8.57
CA SER A 369 -8.47 1.79 7.42
C SER A 369 -9.30 0.66 6.84
N VAL A 370 -10.09 -0.02 7.68
CA VAL A 370 -10.83 -1.23 7.34
C VAL A 370 -12.30 -1.05 7.68
N VAL A 371 -13.16 -1.42 6.75
CA VAL A 371 -14.58 -1.59 7.01
C VAL A 371 -14.77 -2.97 7.63
N VAL A 372 -15.10 -3.01 8.90
CA VAL A 372 -15.37 -4.25 9.64
C VAL A 372 -16.89 -4.51 9.72
N PRO A 373 -17.33 -5.76 9.87
CA PRO A 373 -18.73 -6.09 10.06
C PRO A 373 -19.37 -5.30 11.20
N GLY A 374 -20.59 -4.80 11.01
CA GLY A 374 -21.31 -4.00 12.00
C GLY A 374 -20.87 -2.54 12.10
N SER A 375 -19.83 -2.13 11.38
CA SER A 375 -19.42 -0.71 11.35
C SER A 375 -20.34 0.13 10.45
N SER A 376 -20.42 1.43 10.71
CA SER A 376 -21.05 2.38 9.78
C SER A 376 -20.05 2.85 8.76
N TYR A 377 -20.43 2.85 7.48
CA TYR A 377 -19.63 3.40 6.39
C TYR A 377 -20.53 4.16 5.41
N ALA A 378 -20.18 5.39 5.09
CA ALA A 378 -20.98 6.30 4.24
C ALA A 378 -22.47 6.32 4.63
N GLY A 379 -22.77 6.40 5.94
CA GLY A 379 -24.12 6.41 6.47
C GLY A 379 -24.87 5.08 6.44
N THR A 380 -24.24 3.99 5.98
CA THR A 380 -24.83 2.64 5.89
C THR A 380 -24.19 1.72 6.93
N GLU A 381 -24.99 1.01 7.69
CA GLU A 381 -24.50 -0.08 8.53
C GLU A 381 -24.09 -1.26 7.64
N ILE A 382 -22.85 -1.71 7.76
CA ILE A 382 -22.29 -2.77 6.94
C ILE A 382 -22.56 -4.11 7.60
N ILE A 383 -23.38 -4.92 6.97
CA ILE A 383 -23.72 -6.26 7.44
C ILE A 383 -22.96 -7.28 6.59
N ILE A 384 -21.95 -7.90 7.19
CA ILE A 384 -21.20 -9.02 6.60
C ILE A 384 -21.36 -10.18 7.58
N GLN A 385 -22.19 -11.15 7.23
CA GLN A 385 -22.57 -12.23 8.12
C GLN A 385 -23.00 -13.45 7.31
N GLY A 386 -22.32 -14.58 7.48
CA GLY A 386 -22.62 -15.83 6.78
C GLY A 386 -23.79 -16.62 7.37
N GLY A 387 -24.29 -16.19 8.54
CA GLY A 387 -25.35 -16.84 9.27
C GLY A 387 -25.35 -16.43 10.75
N PHE A 388 -26.15 -17.08 11.56
CA PHE A 388 -26.21 -16.85 13.01
C PHE A 388 -26.52 -18.12 13.78
N ILE A 389 -26.18 -18.13 15.06
CA ILE A 389 -26.48 -19.21 15.99
C ILE A 389 -27.67 -18.77 16.84
N LYS A 390 -28.77 -19.54 16.84
CA LYS A 390 -29.94 -19.29 17.68
C LYS A 390 -29.69 -19.65 19.15
N ASP A 391 -30.55 -19.17 20.05
CA ASP A 391 -30.44 -19.47 21.49
C ASP A 391 -30.49 -20.98 21.81
N ASN A 392 -31.17 -21.77 20.98
CA ASN A 392 -31.19 -23.23 21.08
C ASN A 392 -29.93 -23.92 20.48
N ASN A 393 -28.87 -23.16 20.18
CA ASN A 393 -27.63 -23.60 19.52
C ASN A 393 -27.82 -24.19 18.11
N SER A 394 -28.94 -23.96 17.43
CA SER A 394 -29.06 -24.31 16.03
C SER A 394 -28.45 -23.20 15.15
N TYR A 395 -27.73 -23.59 14.09
CA TYR A 395 -27.16 -22.68 13.13
C TYR A 395 -28.15 -22.40 12.00
N VAL A 396 -28.25 -21.14 11.59
CA VAL A 396 -28.95 -20.70 10.39
C VAL A 396 -27.97 -20.08 9.44
N ALA A 397 -27.70 -20.74 8.34
CA ALA A 397 -26.94 -20.17 7.24
C ALA A 397 -27.82 -19.26 6.39
N TYR A 398 -27.23 -18.15 5.95
CA TYR A 398 -27.92 -17.26 5.03
C TYR A 398 -27.80 -17.66 3.55
N SER A 399 -27.43 -18.88 3.24
CA SER A 399 -27.01 -19.29 1.88
C SER A 399 -28.05 -19.09 0.76
N ASN A 400 -29.33 -19.02 1.09
CA ASN A 400 -30.44 -18.67 0.18
C ASN A 400 -31.57 -17.94 0.93
N GLU A 401 -31.31 -17.55 2.15
CA GLU A 401 -32.30 -16.88 2.98
C GLU A 401 -31.96 -15.40 3.11
N SER A 402 -32.97 -14.59 3.12
CA SER A 402 -32.84 -13.17 3.39
C SER A 402 -33.24 -12.86 4.82
N THR A 403 -32.65 -11.84 5.39
CA THR A 403 -33.13 -11.21 6.62
C THR A 403 -33.58 -9.79 6.34
N GLN A 404 -34.58 -9.33 7.09
CA GLN A 404 -35.10 -7.95 6.99
C GLN A 404 -34.51 -7.12 8.12
N LYS A 405 -33.91 -5.98 7.79
CA LYS A 405 -33.47 -5.00 8.77
C LYS A 405 -33.75 -3.59 8.23
N ASN A 406 -34.39 -2.75 9.01
CA ASN A 406 -34.73 -1.37 8.65
C ASN A 406 -35.41 -1.21 7.28
N GLY A 407 -36.29 -2.17 6.92
CA GLY A 407 -37.00 -2.15 5.65
C GLY A 407 -36.19 -2.63 4.43
N SER A 408 -34.99 -3.09 4.63
CA SER A 408 -34.12 -3.64 3.58
C SER A 408 -33.95 -5.13 3.74
N THR A 409 -33.77 -5.83 2.61
CA THR A 409 -33.49 -7.27 2.57
C THR A 409 -32.00 -7.51 2.43
N TYR A 410 -31.44 -8.31 3.33
CA TYR A 410 -30.05 -8.72 3.33
C TYR A 410 -29.95 -10.19 3.01
N TYR A 411 -29.11 -10.53 2.06
CA TYR A 411 -28.82 -11.90 1.65
C TYR A 411 -27.42 -12.31 2.08
N ALA A 412 -27.27 -13.53 2.53
CA ALA A 412 -26.01 -14.01 3.06
C ALA A 412 -24.91 -14.13 2.00
N LEU A 413 -25.14 -14.68 0.90
CA LEU A 413 -24.12 -15.01 -0.09
C LEU A 413 -24.30 -14.24 -1.40
N GLY A 414 -24.74 -12.98 -1.33
CA GLY A 414 -24.81 -12.13 -2.49
C GLY A 414 -25.60 -12.71 -3.63
N ALA A 415 -26.92 -12.78 -3.51
CA ALA A 415 -27.73 -13.10 -4.67
C ALA A 415 -27.60 -11.97 -5.70
N GLU A 416 -27.25 -12.31 -6.92
CA GLU A 416 -27.14 -11.36 -8.03
C GLU A 416 -28.49 -10.65 -8.25
N GLY A 417 -28.43 -9.34 -8.46
CA GLY A 417 -29.61 -8.52 -8.72
C GLY A 417 -30.31 -7.94 -7.49
N GLU A 418 -29.87 -8.27 -6.28
CA GLU A 418 -30.43 -7.74 -5.05
C GLU A 418 -29.69 -6.47 -4.58
N THR A 419 -30.41 -5.58 -3.93
CA THR A 419 -29.89 -4.25 -3.59
C THR A 419 -29.06 -4.19 -2.32
N MET A 420 -29.16 -5.20 -1.45
CA MET A 420 -28.47 -5.24 -0.17
C MET A 420 -27.98 -6.65 0.14
N PHE A 421 -26.75 -6.79 0.55
CA PHE A 421 -26.14 -8.10 0.78
C PHE A 421 -25.37 -8.16 2.08
N SER A 422 -25.31 -9.33 2.65
CA SER A 422 -24.41 -9.67 3.74
C SER A 422 -23.13 -10.37 3.21
N GLY A 423 -22.49 -9.80 2.33
CA GLY A 423 -21.21 -9.78 1.79
C GLY A 423 -20.20 -10.92 1.81
N PHE A 424 -20.51 -12.18 1.72
CA PHE A 424 -19.48 -13.15 1.34
C PHE A 424 -19.54 -13.46 -0.15
N ASN A 425 -18.34 -13.47 -0.78
CA ASN A 425 -18.23 -13.94 -2.14
C ASN A 425 -18.43 -15.46 -2.21
N ASN A 426 -19.37 -15.90 -3.04
CA ASN A 426 -19.41 -17.28 -3.45
C ASN A 426 -18.41 -17.48 -4.60
N VAL A 427 -17.16 -17.75 -4.26
CA VAL A 427 -16.07 -18.01 -5.21
C VAL A 427 -16.35 -19.14 -6.22
N ASN A 428 -17.43 -19.89 -6.05
CA ASN A 428 -17.80 -20.97 -6.95
C ASN A 428 -18.83 -20.56 -8.02
N SER A 429 -19.35 -19.35 -8.00
CA SER A 429 -20.40 -18.94 -8.96
C SER A 429 -19.86 -18.58 -10.34
N GLY A 430 -18.55 -18.34 -10.48
CA GLY A 430 -17.94 -17.95 -11.76
C GLY A 430 -18.38 -16.59 -12.30
N GLU A 431 -19.17 -15.86 -11.54
CA GLU A 431 -19.67 -14.55 -11.90
C GLU A 431 -18.91 -13.45 -11.16
N ASP A 432 -18.94 -12.23 -11.69
CA ASP A 432 -18.19 -11.09 -11.23
C ASP A 432 -18.30 -10.90 -9.72
N ALA A 433 -17.21 -11.22 -9.04
CA ALA A 433 -17.13 -11.26 -7.60
C ALA A 433 -17.07 -9.84 -7.02
N ASN A 434 -18.22 -9.27 -6.79
CA ASN A 434 -18.37 -7.91 -6.29
C ASN A 434 -18.50 -7.83 -4.75
N TRP A 435 -18.12 -8.89 -4.05
CA TRP A 435 -18.30 -9.09 -2.62
C TRP A 435 -16.96 -9.19 -1.92
N THR A 436 -16.93 -8.91 -0.63
CA THR A 436 -15.72 -9.21 0.12
C THR A 436 -15.49 -10.72 0.21
N ALA A 437 -14.26 -11.14 -0.11
CA ALA A 437 -13.83 -12.53 0.05
C ALA A 437 -13.39 -12.86 1.48
N THR A 438 -13.15 -11.84 2.31
CA THR A 438 -12.57 -11.97 3.66
C THR A 438 -13.50 -11.56 4.78
N GLY A 439 -14.61 -10.91 4.47
CA GLY A 439 -15.48 -10.28 5.48
C GLY A 439 -15.14 -8.82 5.77
N PHE A 440 -14.09 -8.27 5.14
CA PHE A 440 -13.62 -6.91 5.36
C PHE A 440 -13.62 -6.10 4.06
N GLY A 441 -13.72 -4.78 4.20
CA GLY A 441 -13.60 -3.83 3.10
C GLY A 441 -12.58 -2.74 3.39
N VAL A 442 -12.15 -2.03 2.36
CA VAL A 442 -11.22 -0.90 2.51
C VAL A 442 -11.99 0.36 2.86
N ARG A 443 -11.49 1.08 3.86
CA ARG A 443 -11.95 2.40 4.25
C ARG A 443 -10.92 3.50 3.97
N LYS A 444 -9.65 3.18 4.12
CA LYS A 444 -8.55 4.11 3.90
C LYS A 444 -8.60 4.69 2.47
N TYR A 445 -8.43 6.00 2.34
CA TYR A 445 -8.57 6.78 1.11
C TYR A 445 -10.00 6.86 0.54
N MET A 446 -11.01 6.43 1.28
CA MET A 446 -12.40 6.48 0.84
C MET A 446 -13.12 7.60 1.58
N PRO A 447 -13.83 8.52 0.89
CA PRO A 447 -14.70 9.51 1.54
C PRO A 447 -15.91 8.81 2.17
N GLU A 448 -16.39 9.36 3.28
CA GLU A 448 -17.66 8.98 3.91
C GLU A 448 -18.85 9.79 3.38
#